data_e9f340bbc89b1068ecbfe02884311302
#
_entry.id   e9f340bbc89b1068ecbfe02884311302
#
_cell.length_a   1.000
_cell.length_b   1.000
_cell.length_c   1.000
_cell.angle_alpha   90.00
_cell.angle_beta   90.00
_cell.angle_gamma   90.00
#
_symmetry.space_group_name_H-M   'P 1'
#
loop_
_entity.id
_entity.type
_entity.pdbx_description
1 polymer ?
#
loop_
_entity_poly.entity_id
_entity_poly.type
_entity_poly.pdbx_seq_one_letter_code
_entity_poly.pdbx_strand_id
1 'polypeptide(L)'
;VTGTDGNGCENTATAEVLMNAAPVINATATPSTTCNLTSVNPCATGAATYVWTGGLSNCTPFVATTTDTYTVTGTDGAGCTGTSSVTVTVTPASGVLAPTTSNQSQDHGDDFNINYYAANCDLIATVDDGAGGNVLGLTTSTVNVDATASFHNGQPFVRRWYQITPTTNGSADVKLYINQTDFDDYNAAVVAPYLPLPTGPGDASGIANIRITKNDDGGLGNNPIVITPAVSWNGTYWELSFNTPSFSQFRVHSVNPGNVPLPVTVTSFSGTKLESSDKLSWITSSEQNNAYFNLQHSTDGISFSTIAKVASKAPNGNSNTALSYTATNNKPALGHNYYRLQQVDIDNKVSVHAQIVDLIWGANGSTVSIYPNPTTDILNIDLYATAAQNTTVKLLDMSGRVIRQVQAKSSVGMNN
;
A
#
# COMPACT_ATOMS: atom_id res chain seq x y z
N VAL A 1 24.90 -58.83 37.24
CA VAL A 1 26.33 -59.20 37.09
C VAL A 1 26.73 -60.05 38.30
N THR A 2 27.30 -61.19 38.05
CA THR A 2 27.91 -62.02 39.05
C THR A 2 29.42 -61.87 38.93
N GLY A 3 30.09 -61.50 39.99
CA GLY A 3 31.55 -61.45 40.08
C GLY A 3 32.02 -62.59 40.96
N THR A 4 33.01 -63.35 40.48
CA THR A 4 33.66 -64.42 41.24
C THR A 4 35.11 -64.01 41.53
N ASP A 5 35.57 -64.13 42.79
CA ASP A 5 36.93 -63.78 43.16
C ASP A 5 37.89 -64.91 42.88
N GLY A 6 39.19 -64.69 43.03
CA GLY A 6 40.21 -65.69 42.81
C GLY A 6 40.17 -66.93 43.73
N ASN A 7 39.33 -66.96 44.76
CA ASN A 7 39.08 -68.05 45.68
C ASN A 7 37.76 -68.78 45.41
N GLY A 8 37.05 -68.38 44.32
CA GLY A 8 35.77 -68.98 43.92
C GLY A 8 34.53 -68.44 44.66
N CYS A 9 34.64 -67.37 45.47
CA CYS A 9 33.47 -66.76 46.09
C CYS A 9 32.72 -65.83 45.12
N GLU A 10 31.44 -66.06 45.03
CA GLU A 10 30.55 -65.25 44.12
C GLU A 10 29.79 -64.16 44.90
N ASN A 11 29.69 -62.98 44.27
CA ASN A 11 28.82 -61.94 44.71
C ASN A 11 28.07 -61.37 43.49
N THR A 12 26.81 -60.99 43.65
CA THR A 12 25.96 -60.50 42.61
C THR A 12 25.61 -59.03 42.83
N ALA A 13 25.64 -58.24 41.75
CA ALA A 13 25.08 -56.91 41.75
C ALA A 13 24.06 -56.85 40.61
N THR A 14 22.91 -56.19 40.90
CA THR A 14 21.87 -55.91 39.93
C THR A 14 21.93 -54.45 39.55
N ALA A 15 21.82 -54.15 38.26
CA ALA A 15 21.60 -52.81 37.79
C ALA A 15 20.19 -52.77 37.16
N GLU A 16 19.39 -51.83 37.55
CA GLU A 16 18.09 -51.58 36.93
C GLU A 16 18.29 -50.57 35.76
N VAL A 17 17.85 -50.94 34.59
CA VAL A 17 17.83 -50.07 33.45
C VAL A 17 16.38 -49.61 33.27
N LEU A 18 16.10 -48.37 33.59
CA LEU A 18 14.82 -47.74 33.31
C LEU A 18 14.81 -47.30 31.83
N MET A 19 13.89 -47.87 31.08
CA MET A 19 13.62 -47.41 29.70
C MET A 19 12.52 -46.37 29.76
N ASN A 20 12.81 -45.16 29.28
CA ASN A 20 11.79 -44.16 29.05
C ASN A 20 10.93 -44.56 27.86
N ALA A 21 9.61 -44.44 28.02
CA ALA A 21 8.68 -44.66 26.91
C ALA A 21 8.84 -43.55 25.85
N ALA A 22 8.79 -43.93 24.57
CA ALA A 22 8.75 -42.94 23.51
C ALA A 22 7.52 -42.02 23.63
N PRO A 23 7.65 -40.73 23.34
CA PRO A 23 6.51 -39.80 23.40
C PRO A 23 5.47 -40.20 22.34
N VAL A 24 4.19 -40.05 22.73
CA VAL A 24 3.07 -40.21 21.83
C VAL A 24 2.83 -38.89 21.11
N ILE A 25 3.14 -38.87 19.82
CA ILE A 25 3.00 -37.67 18.98
C ILE A 25 1.62 -37.68 18.31
N ASN A 26 0.93 -36.53 18.35
CA ASN A 26 -0.29 -36.31 17.62
C ASN A 26 -0.03 -35.22 16.55
N ALA A 27 -0.07 -35.61 15.27
CA ALA A 27 0.08 -34.72 14.14
C ALA A 27 -1.27 -34.34 13.54
N THR A 28 -1.48 -33.06 13.30
CA THR A 28 -2.68 -32.51 12.67
C THR A 28 -2.31 -31.53 11.55
N ALA A 29 -3.19 -31.34 10.60
CA ALA A 29 -3.11 -30.27 9.60
C ALA A 29 -4.49 -29.62 9.46
N THR A 30 -4.52 -28.30 9.49
CA THR A 30 -5.78 -27.55 9.43
C THR A 30 -5.73 -26.52 8.31
N PRO A 31 -6.58 -26.65 7.28
CA PRO A 31 -7.42 -27.81 6.95
C PRO A 31 -6.60 -29.02 6.46
N SER A 32 -7.11 -30.26 6.61
CA SER A 32 -6.47 -31.46 6.06
C SER A 32 -6.87 -31.74 4.60
N THR A 33 -7.93 -31.09 4.11
CA THR A 33 -8.34 -31.11 2.71
C THR A 33 -8.54 -29.67 2.26
N THR A 34 -7.93 -29.30 1.15
CA THR A 34 -7.93 -27.91 0.68
C THR A 34 -7.82 -27.84 -0.85
N CYS A 35 -7.92 -26.64 -1.41
CA CYS A 35 -7.67 -26.40 -2.82
C CYS A 35 -6.19 -26.04 -3.06
N ASN A 36 -5.77 -26.09 -4.32
CA ASN A 36 -4.39 -25.73 -4.69
C ASN A 36 -4.05 -24.27 -4.32
N LEU A 37 -2.83 -24.02 -3.89
CA LEU A 37 -2.35 -22.69 -3.45
C LEU A 37 -3.18 -22.08 -2.30
N THR A 38 -3.51 -22.90 -1.31
CA THR A 38 -4.14 -22.43 -0.08
C THR A 38 -3.25 -22.70 1.13
N SER A 39 -3.45 -21.94 2.19
CA SER A 39 -2.70 -22.05 3.44
C SER A 39 -3.16 -23.24 4.26
N VAL A 40 -2.22 -23.99 4.82
CA VAL A 40 -2.43 -25.13 5.72
C VAL A 40 -1.52 -24.96 6.93
N ASN A 41 -2.04 -25.16 8.13
CA ASN A 41 -1.26 -25.10 9.37
C ASN A 41 -1.00 -26.51 9.93
N PRO A 42 0.23 -27.03 9.84
CA PRO A 42 0.62 -28.31 10.41
C PRO A 42 0.98 -28.11 11.88
N CYS A 43 0.34 -28.85 12.79
CA CYS A 43 0.66 -28.79 14.22
C CYS A 43 0.88 -30.19 14.79
N ALA A 44 1.88 -30.32 15.65
CA ALA A 44 2.13 -31.52 16.44
C ALA A 44 2.19 -31.23 17.93
N THR A 45 1.71 -32.19 18.73
CA THR A 45 1.76 -32.14 20.19
C THR A 45 2.32 -33.45 20.75
N GLY A 46 2.72 -33.49 22.03
CA GLY A 46 3.15 -34.69 22.71
C GLY A 46 4.67 -34.80 22.93
N ALA A 47 5.46 -33.80 22.52
CA ALA A 47 6.92 -33.73 22.76
C ALA A 47 7.39 -32.32 23.12
N ALA A 48 8.68 -32.16 23.39
CA ALA A 48 9.30 -30.88 23.68
C ALA A 48 9.75 -30.15 22.41
N THR A 49 10.20 -30.91 21.40
CA THR A 49 10.64 -30.36 20.09
C THR A 49 10.09 -31.18 18.95
N TYR A 50 9.95 -30.55 17.77
CA TYR A 50 9.37 -31.17 16.58
C TYR A 50 10.21 -30.89 15.34
N VAL A 51 10.39 -31.93 14.51
CA VAL A 51 11.01 -31.82 13.18
C VAL A 51 10.09 -32.46 12.17
N TRP A 52 9.62 -31.65 11.21
CA TRP A 52 8.74 -32.09 10.14
C TRP A 52 9.51 -32.40 8.86
N THR A 53 9.04 -33.39 8.09
CA THR A 53 9.45 -33.53 6.70
C THR A 53 9.10 -32.31 5.87
N GLY A 54 9.83 -32.06 4.77
CA GLY A 54 9.60 -30.89 3.93
C GLY A 54 10.08 -29.57 4.52
N GLY A 55 10.76 -29.58 5.67
CA GLY A 55 11.30 -28.36 6.30
C GLY A 55 10.22 -27.48 6.97
N LEU A 56 9.03 -28.02 7.21
CA LEU A 56 7.95 -27.27 7.85
C LEU A 56 8.26 -26.96 9.32
N SER A 57 7.77 -25.82 9.79
CA SER A 57 7.82 -25.43 11.18
C SER A 57 6.53 -25.81 11.91
N ASN A 58 6.64 -26.23 13.17
CA ASN A 58 5.48 -26.65 13.94
C ASN A 58 4.52 -25.48 14.21
N CYS A 59 3.24 -25.67 13.93
CA CYS A 59 2.18 -24.66 14.05
C CYS A 59 2.46 -23.33 13.27
N THR A 60 3.17 -23.44 12.15
CA THR A 60 3.39 -22.32 11.23
C THR A 60 2.76 -22.66 9.89
N PRO A 61 1.90 -21.80 9.36
CA PRO A 61 1.25 -22.02 8.07
C PRO A 61 2.24 -22.17 6.91
N PHE A 62 1.86 -22.95 5.90
CA PHE A 62 2.55 -23.06 4.61
C PHE A 62 1.54 -23.15 3.47
N VAL A 63 1.95 -22.83 2.24
CA VAL A 63 1.07 -22.92 1.06
C VAL A 63 1.13 -24.32 0.47
N ALA A 64 -0.01 -25.03 0.44
CA ALA A 64 -0.14 -26.38 -0.11
C ALA A 64 -0.41 -26.33 -1.62
N THR A 65 0.44 -27.02 -2.40
CA THR A 65 0.35 -27.07 -3.88
C THR A 65 -0.04 -28.42 -4.43
N THR A 66 0.26 -29.49 -3.70
CA THR A 66 0.01 -30.89 -4.09
C THR A 66 -0.39 -31.71 -2.87
N THR A 67 -1.14 -32.79 -3.10
CA THR A 67 -1.40 -33.80 -2.05
C THR A 67 -0.10 -34.41 -1.59
N ASP A 68 0.18 -34.35 -0.29
CA ASP A 68 1.38 -34.94 0.30
C ASP A 68 1.12 -35.41 1.74
N THR A 69 2.01 -36.30 2.23
CA THR A 69 1.99 -36.81 3.60
C THR A 69 3.21 -36.30 4.35
N TYR A 70 2.96 -35.50 5.36
CA TYR A 70 3.97 -34.90 6.22
C TYR A 70 4.15 -35.74 7.48
N THR A 71 5.40 -36.12 7.77
CA THR A 71 5.78 -36.88 8.98
C THR A 71 6.51 -35.96 9.93
N VAL A 72 6.12 -35.99 11.20
CA VAL A 72 6.79 -35.28 12.28
C VAL A 72 7.50 -36.26 13.21
N THR A 73 8.71 -35.92 13.59
CA THR A 73 9.44 -36.55 14.69
C THR A 73 9.42 -35.60 15.88
N GLY A 74 8.83 -36.02 16.99
CA GLY A 74 8.85 -35.29 18.25
C GLY A 74 9.90 -35.90 19.19
N THR A 75 10.66 -35.06 19.90
CA THR A 75 11.65 -35.45 20.89
C THR A 75 11.23 -34.90 22.26
N ASP A 76 11.17 -35.76 23.28
CA ASP A 76 10.86 -35.36 24.64
C ASP A 76 12.08 -34.79 25.39
N GLY A 77 11.88 -34.33 26.64
CA GLY A 77 12.97 -33.80 27.47
C GLY A 77 14.05 -34.81 27.89
N ALA A 78 13.78 -36.10 27.72
CA ALA A 78 14.75 -37.20 27.99
C ALA A 78 15.51 -37.64 26.74
N GLY A 79 15.19 -37.08 25.56
CA GLY A 79 15.80 -37.41 24.27
C GLY A 79 15.13 -38.58 23.56
N CYS A 80 14.03 -39.15 24.06
CA CYS A 80 13.26 -40.20 23.39
C CYS A 80 12.46 -39.60 22.23
N THR A 81 12.38 -40.33 21.11
CA THR A 81 11.67 -39.84 19.91
C THR A 81 10.43 -40.67 19.62
N GLY A 82 9.41 -40.00 19.10
CA GLY A 82 8.20 -40.61 18.55
C GLY A 82 7.87 -39.97 17.20
N THR A 83 7.09 -40.65 16.38
CA THR A 83 6.72 -40.16 15.06
C THR A 83 5.19 -40.21 14.86
N SER A 84 4.68 -39.27 14.06
CA SER A 84 3.29 -39.28 13.59
C SER A 84 3.24 -38.67 12.17
N SER A 85 2.18 -38.96 11.44
CA SER A 85 2.03 -38.44 10.07
C SER A 85 0.62 -37.89 9.87
N VAL A 86 0.51 -36.88 8.99
CA VAL A 86 -0.75 -36.33 8.52
C VAL A 86 -0.70 -36.14 7.01
N THR A 87 -1.77 -36.49 6.32
CA THR A 87 -1.90 -36.26 4.88
C THR A 87 -2.70 -34.98 4.65
N VAL A 88 -2.14 -34.10 3.85
CA VAL A 88 -2.86 -32.92 3.32
C VAL A 88 -3.31 -33.28 1.90
N THR A 89 -4.64 -33.32 1.69
CA THR A 89 -5.23 -33.60 0.38
C THR A 89 -5.49 -32.28 -0.34
N VAL A 90 -4.87 -32.09 -1.50
CA VAL A 90 -5.05 -30.88 -2.33
C VAL A 90 -5.89 -31.21 -3.55
N THR A 91 -7.03 -30.54 -3.66
CA THR A 91 -7.92 -30.62 -4.81
C THR A 91 -7.48 -29.55 -5.83
N PRO A 92 -7.32 -29.90 -7.11
CA PRO A 92 -7.08 -28.92 -8.16
C PRO A 92 -8.20 -27.85 -8.22
N ALA A 93 -7.85 -26.63 -8.68
CA ALA A 93 -8.87 -25.62 -8.98
C ALA A 93 -9.87 -26.16 -10.01
N SER A 94 -11.13 -25.80 -9.86
CA SER A 94 -12.21 -26.24 -10.77
C SER A 94 -12.06 -25.68 -12.19
N GLY A 95 -11.28 -24.58 -12.34
CA GLY A 95 -11.11 -23.86 -13.61
C GLY A 95 -12.25 -22.88 -13.89
N VAL A 96 -13.18 -22.69 -12.95
CA VAL A 96 -14.27 -21.71 -13.04
C VAL A 96 -14.24 -20.74 -11.87
N LEU A 97 -14.91 -19.60 -12.04
CA LEU A 97 -15.06 -18.60 -10.98
C LEU A 97 -16.27 -18.92 -10.10
N ALA A 98 -16.19 -18.54 -8.83
CA ALA A 98 -17.30 -18.65 -7.91
C ALA A 98 -18.57 -18.02 -8.52
N PRO A 99 -19.65 -18.79 -8.74
CA PRO A 99 -20.81 -18.30 -9.49
C PRO A 99 -21.73 -17.40 -8.66
N THR A 100 -21.59 -17.45 -7.35
CA THR A 100 -22.42 -16.70 -6.38
C THR A 100 -21.53 -16.04 -5.33
N THR A 101 -22.12 -15.16 -4.54
CA THR A 101 -21.45 -14.57 -3.38
C THR A 101 -20.86 -15.66 -2.49
N SER A 102 -19.55 -15.60 -2.28
CA SER A 102 -18.77 -16.60 -1.55
C SER A 102 -17.56 -15.95 -0.88
N ASN A 103 -17.06 -16.58 0.18
CA ASN A 103 -15.86 -16.12 0.86
C ASN A 103 -15.00 -17.28 1.34
N GLN A 104 -13.74 -16.99 1.59
CA GLN A 104 -12.81 -17.88 2.27
C GLN A 104 -11.85 -17.05 3.11
N SER A 105 -11.49 -17.60 4.27
CA SER A 105 -10.43 -17.05 5.13
C SER A 105 -9.21 -17.95 5.09
N GLN A 106 -8.03 -17.37 4.93
CA GLN A 106 -6.74 -18.04 4.85
C GLN A 106 -5.75 -17.33 5.78
N ASP A 107 -4.87 -18.10 6.42
CA ASP A 107 -3.78 -17.53 7.20
C ASP A 107 -2.62 -17.19 6.25
N HIS A 108 -2.30 -15.90 6.15
CA HIS A 108 -1.33 -15.34 5.20
C HIS A 108 -0.04 -15.00 5.95
N GLY A 109 0.98 -15.86 5.79
CA GLY A 109 2.34 -15.61 6.27
C GLY A 109 3.11 -14.65 5.34
N ASP A 110 4.39 -14.46 5.61
CA ASP A 110 5.28 -13.70 4.75
C ASP A 110 5.61 -14.48 3.45
N ASP A 111 5.63 -13.80 2.31
CA ASP A 111 5.89 -14.37 0.98
C ASP A 111 4.86 -15.46 0.56
N PHE A 112 3.59 -15.23 0.90
CA PHE A 112 2.51 -16.16 0.57
C PHE A 112 1.71 -15.68 -0.65
N ASN A 113 1.78 -16.46 -1.73
CA ASN A 113 0.89 -16.34 -2.88
C ASN A 113 -0.28 -17.31 -2.71
N ILE A 114 -1.43 -16.82 -2.31
CA ILE A 114 -2.60 -17.62 -1.92
C ILE A 114 -3.77 -17.39 -2.87
N ASN A 115 -4.37 -18.49 -3.31
CA ASN A 115 -5.66 -18.49 -3.98
C ASN A 115 -6.79 -18.65 -2.96
N TYR A 116 -7.83 -17.84 -3.10
CA TYR A 116 -9.06 -17.92 -2.34
C TYR A 116 -10.13 -18.61 -3.19
N TYR A 117 -10.89 -19.51 -2.58
CA TYR A 117 -11.86 -20.33 -3.28
C TYR A 117 -13.22 -20.34 -2.59
N ALA A 118 -14.27 -20.51 -3.38
CA ALA A 118 -15.57 -20.96 -2.92
C ALA A 118 -15.60 -22.50 -2.78
N ALA A 119 -16.75 -23.07 -2.46
CA ALA A 119 -16.97 -24.51 -2.52
C ALA A 119 -16.55 -25.07 -3.89
N ASN A 120 -16.15 -26.36 -3.92
CA ASN A 120 -15.68 -27.06 -5.13
C ASN A 120 -14.40 -26.47 -5.78
N CYS A 121 -13.63 -25.68 -5.04
CA CYS A 121 -12.44 -25.01 -5.54
C CYS A 121 -12.72 -24.07 -6.73
N ASP A 122 -13.87 -23.39 -6.71
CA ASP A 122 -14.20 -22.30 -7.63
C ASP A 122 -13.49 -21.02 -7.19
N LEU A 123 -12.75 -20.39 -8.11
CA LEU A 123 -11.80 -19.33 -7.80
C LEU A 123 -12.51 -18.02 -7.40
N ILE A 124 -12.04 -17.40 -6.33
CA ILE A 124 -12.47 -16.07 -5.87
C ILE A 124 -11.43 -15.02 -6.28
N ALA A 125 -10.25 -15.05 -5.70
CA ALA A 125 -9.19 -14.07 -5.90
C ALA A 125 -7.82 -14.70 -5.59
N THR A 126 -6.75 -14.02 -5.98
CA THR A 126 -5.39 -14.34 -5.55
C THR A 126 -4.79 -13.12 -4.86
N VAL A 127 -4.07 -13.36 -3.78
CA VAL A 127 -3.32 -12.35 -3.03
C VAL A 127 -1.89 -12.85 -2.84
N ASP A 128 -0.93 -12.00 -3.17
CA ASP A 128 0.51 -12.25 -3.03
C ASP A 128 1.11 -11.06 -2.25
N ASP A 129 1.49 -11.29 -1.00
CA ASP A 129 2.03 -10.23 -0.14
C ASP A 129 3.52 -9.98 -0.35
N GLY A 130 4.17 -10.80 -1.18
CA GLY A 130 5.60 -10.72 -1.48
C GLY A 130 6.49 -11.02 -0.27
N ALA A 131 7.79 -11.11 -0.52
CA ALA A 131 8.79 -11.25 0.52
C ALA A 131 9.15 -9.89 1.14
N GLY A 132 9.43 -9.86 2.44
CA GLY A 132 9.90 -8.63 3.10
C GLY A 132 9.32 -8.37 4.49
N GLY A 133 8.72 -9.39 5.13
CA GLY A 133 8.16 -9.30 6.47
C GLY A 133 6.75 -8.71 6.51
N ASN A 134 6.06 -8.66 5.37
CA ASN A 134 4.68 -8.19 5.26
C ASN A 134 3.71 -9.34 5.54
N VAL A 135 3.38 -9.56 6.80
CA VAL A 135 2.46 -10.62 7.23
C VAL A 135 1.05 -10.06 7.37
N LEU A 136 0.15 -10.45 6.45
CA LEU A 136 -1.26 -10.00 6.46
C LEU A 136 -2.10 -10.71 7.54
N GLY A 137 -1.65 -11.87 8.03
CA GLY A 137 -2.35 -12.70 9.01
C GLY A 137 -3.62 -13.33 8.44
N LEU A 138 -4.60 -13.60 9.31
CA LEU A 138 -5.87 -14.16 8.84
C LEU A 138 -6.56 -13.16 7.90
N THR A 139 -6.61 -13.53 6.62
CA THR A 139 -7.14 -12.70 5.54
C THR A 139 -8.39 -13.35 4.96
N THR A 140 -9.49 -12.61 4.91
CA THR A 140 -10.75 -13.05 4.30
C THR A 140 -10.92 -12.38 2.94
N SER A 141 -11.07 -13.17 1.88
CA SER A 141 -11.46 -12.70 0.56
C SER A 141 -12.90 -13.10 0.27
N THR A 142 -13.73 -12.12 -0.07
CA THR A 142 -15.14 -12.28 -0.44
C THR A 142 -15.32 -11.81 -1.86
N VAL A 143 -15.95 -12.63 -2.69
CA VAL A 143 -16.58 -12.19 -3.94
C VAL A 143 -18.06 -12.01 -3.72
N ASN A 144 -18.59 -10.89 -4.16
CA ASN A 144 -20.01 -10.61 -4.20
C ASN A 144 -20.47 -10.62 -5.67
N VAL A 145 -21.54 -11.33 -5.95
CA VAL A 145 -22.11 -11.43 -7.30
C VAL A 145 -23.55 -10.94 -7.23
N ASP A 146 -23.76 -9.70 -7.62
CA ASP A 146 -25.08 -9.08 -7.67
C ASP A 146 -25.90 -9.64 -8.85
N ALA A 147 -27.22 -9.50 -8.84
CA ALA A 147 -28.06 -10.00 -9.92
C ALA A 147 -27.81 -9.26 -11.25
N THR A 148 -27.47 -7.97 -11.18
CA THR A 148 -27.24 -7.09 -12.33
C THR A 148 -26.11 -6.12 -12.03
N ALA A 149 -25.63 -5.38 -13.03
CA ALA A 149 -24.74 -4.24 -12.83
C ALA A 149 -25.34 -3.25 -11.80
N SER A 150 -24.51 -2.80 -10.86
CA SER A 150 -24.90 -1.82 -9.85
C SER A 150 -24.51 -0.40 -10.28
N PHE A 151 -25.15 0.62 -9.69
CA PHE A 151 -24.87 2.02 -10.02
C PHE A 151 -24.57 2.81 -8.75
N HIS A 152 -23.61 3.71 -8.84
CA HIS A 152 -23.34 4.71 -7.81
C HIS A 152 -23.03 6.06 -8.45
N ASN A 153 -23.78 7.10 -8.10
CA ASN A 153 -23.68 8.44 -8.69
C ASN A 153 -23.69 8.42 -10.23
N GLY A 154 -24.48 7.51 -10.82
CA GLY A 154 -24.57 7.34 -12.26
C GLY A 154 -23.47 6.46 -12.87
N GLN A 155 -22.39 6.19 -12.18
CA GLN A 155 -21.35 5.25 -12.62
C GLN A 155 -21.85 3.81 -12.52
N PRO A 156 -21.90 3.05 -13.63
CA PRO A 156 -22.16 1.62 -13.56
C PRO A 156 -20.92 0.86 -13.09
N PHE A 157 -21.14 -0.23 -12.38
CA PHE A 157 -20.12 -1.17 -11.91
C PHE A 157 -20.50 -2.59 -12.36
N VAL A 158 -19.47 -3.38 -12.63
CA VAL A 158 -19.63 -4.81 -12.89
C VAL A 158 -20.31 -5.46 -11.69
N ARG A 159 -21.27 -6.36 -11.96
CA ARG A 159 -22.06 -7.06 -10.91
C ARG A 159 -21.20 -7.87 -9.94
N ARG A 160 -19.98 -8.26 -10.33
CA ARG A 160 -18.99 -8.98 -9.53
C ARG A 160 -18.04 -7.98 -8.90
N TRP A 161 -17.97 -7.97 -7.55
CA TRP A 161 -17.10 -7.12 -6.79
C TRP A 161 -16.49 -7.85 -5.61
N TYR A 162 -15.41 -7.32 -5.07
CA TYR A 162 -14.58 -8.01 -4.11
C TYR A 162 -14.40 -7.21 -2.85
N GLN A 163 -14.29 -7.92 -1.71
CA GLN A 163 -13.84 -7.37 -0.45
C GLN A 163 -12.73 -8.26 0.10
N ILE A 164 -11.59 -7.68 0.40
CA ILE A 164 -10.44 -8.37 1.00
C ILE A 164 -10.15 -7.69 2.33
N THR A 165 -10.13 -8.48 3.40
CA THR A 165 -9.99 -7.98 4.77
C THR A 165 -8.93 -8.78 5.50
N PRO A 166 -7.68 -8.31 5.58
CA PRO A 166 -6.63 -8.91 6.37
C PRO A 166 -6.73 -8.50 7.85
N THR A 167 -6.14 -9.28 8.75
CA THR A 167 -5.97 -8.90 10.16
C THR A 167 -5.00 -7.72 10.29
N THR A 168 -3.93 -7.73 9.52
CA THR A 168 -2.96 -6.63 9.42
C THR A 168 -3.00 -6.07 8.01
N ASN A 169 -3.35 -4.79 7.87
CA ASN A 169 -3.40 -4.16 6.55
C ASN A 169 -1.99 -3.87 6.04
N GLY A 170 -1.71 -4.24 4.80
CA GLY A 170 -0.40 -4.11 4.18
C GLY A 170 -0.49 -4.05 2.66
N SER A 171 0.66 -3.96 1.99
CA SER A 171 0.72 -3.98 0.52
C SER A 171 0.69 -5.41 0.00
N ALA A 172 0.08 -5.61 -1.17
CA ALA A 172 0.12 -6.88 -1.88
C ALA A 172 -0.16 -6.72 -3.37
N ASP A 173 0.26 -7.70 -4.15
CA ASP A 173 -0.23 -7.92 -5.50
C ASP A 173 -1.53 -8.70 -5.44
N VAL A 174 -2.55 -8.17 -6.10
CA VAL A 174 -3.90 -8.73 -6.11
C VAL A 174 -4.28 -9.11 -7.53
N LYS A 175 -4.91 -10.28 -7.66
CA LYS A 175 -5.52 -10.70 -8.91
C LYS A 175 -7.01 -10.93 -8.69
N LEU A 176 -7.84 -10.16 -9.37
CA LEU A 176 -9.28 -10.32 -9.42
C LEU A 176 -9.70 -10.97 -10.74
N TYR A 177 -10.79 -11.69 -10.72
CA TYR A 177 -11.21 -12.53 -11.83
C TYR A 177 -12.63 -12.18 -12.27
N ILE A 178 -12.86 -11.98 -13.57
CA ILE A 178 -14.14 -11.56 -14.15
C ILE A 178 -14.52 -12.50 -15.27
N ASN A 179 -15.76 -12.98 -15.29
CA ASN A 179 -16.30 -13.70 -16.44
C ASN A 179 -16.63 -12.73 -17.59
N GLN A 180 -16.58 -13.23 -18.83
CA GLN A 180 -17.04 -12.41 -19.96
C GLN A 180 -18.50 -11.97 -19.78
N THR A 181 -19.36 -12.84 -19.26
CA THR A 181 -20.76 -12.51 -19.00
C THR A 181 -20.95 -11.37 -18.00
N ASP A 182 -20.03 -11.16 -17.05
CA ASP A 182 -20.07 -10.03 -16.13
C ASP A 182 -19.80 -8.69 -16.86
N PHE A 183 -18.93 -8.70 -17.89
CA PHE A 183 -18.72 -7.54 -18.77
C PHE A 183 -19.87 -7.33 -19.74
N ASP A 184 -20.47 -8.41 -20.26
CA ASP A 184 -21.63 -8.33 -21.15
C ASP A 184 -22.84 -7.71 -20.41
N ASP A 185 -23.10 -8.11 -19.18
CA ASP A 185 -24.13 -7.51 -18.31
C ASP A 185 -23.87 -6.02 -18.04
N TYR A 186 -22.60 -5.65 -17.79
CA TYR A 186 -22.19 -4.27 -17.66
C TYR A 186 -22.48 -3.48 -18.94
N ASN A 187 -22.08 -4.00 -20.09
CA ASN A 187 -22.25 -3.36 -21.39
C ASN A 187 -23.71 -3.19 -21.79
N ALA A 188 -24.59 -4.10 -21.36
CA ALA A 188 -26.03 -3.98 -21.55
C ALA A 188 -26.64 -2.85 -20.72
N ALA A 189 -26.02 -2.47 -19.60
CA ALA A 189 -26.50 -1.43 -18.69
C ALA A 189 -25.78 -0.08 -18.89
N VAL A 190 -24.62 -0.04 -19.54
CA VAL A 190 -23.81 1.15 -19.70
C VAL A 190 -24.47 2.16 -20.64
N VAL A 191 -24.46 3.43 -20.23
CA VAL A 191 -24.94 4.57 -21.03
C VAL A 191 -23.88 5.68 -21.05
N ALA A 192 -23.90 6.50 -22.11
CA ALA A 192 -23.00 7.66 -22.19
C ALA A 192 -23.12 8.54 -20.91
N PRO A 193 -22.04 9.08 -20.35
CA PRO A 193 -20.68 9.17 -20.95
C PRO A 193 -19.77 7.96 -20.69
N TYR A 194 -20.25 6.92 -20.03
CA TYR A 194 -19.44 5.75 -19.69
C TYR A 194 -19.15 4.89 -20.91
N LEU A 195 -17.97 4.28 -20.94
CA LEU A 195 -17.50 3.48 -22.08
C LEU A 195 -17.78 1.98 -21.86
N PRO A 196 -17.92 1.19 -22.91
CA PRO A 196 -18.08 -0.26 -22.79
C PRO A 196 -16.79 -0.91 -22.25
N LEU A 197 -16.94 -2.02 -21.57
CA LEU A 197 -15.90 -2.96 -21.17
C LEU A 197 -15.71 -4.02 -22.30
N PRO A 198 -14.66 -4.88 -22.22
CA PRO A 198 -14.35 -5.82 -23.31
C PRO A 198 -15.55 -6.68 -23.72
N THR A 199 -15.75 -6.80 -25.03
CA THR A 199 -16.70 -7.73 -25.66
C THR A 199 -16.05 -9.06 -26.00
N GLY A 200 -14.74 -9.19 -25.76
CA GLY A 200 -13.95 -10.40 -25.96
C GLY A 200 -12.44 -10.10 -25.92
N PRO A 201 -11.60 -11.15 -25.95
CA PRO A 201 -10.15 -11.02 -25.78
C PRO A 201 -9.45 -10.16 -26.85
N GLY A 202 -10.07 -9.97 -28.03
CA GLY A 202 -9.55 -9.11 -29.09
C GLY A 202 -9.97 -7.65 -29.01
N ASP A 203 -10.80 -7.27 -28.05
CA ASP A 203 -11.28 -5.89 -27.89
C ASP A 203 -10.29 -5.03 -27.11
N ALA A 204 -9.26 -4.52 -27.81
CA ALA A 204 -8.25 -3.67 -27.21
C ALA A 204 -8.81 -2.38 -26.59
N SER A 205 -9.87 -1.83 -27.18
CA SER A 205 -10.52 -0.61 -26.68
C SER A 205 -11.25 -0.86 -25.38
N GLY A 206 -12.05 -1.93 -25.29
CA GLY A 206 -12.75 -2.34 -24.09
C GLY A 206 -11.77 -2.69 -22.96
N ILE A 207 -10.66 -3.39 -23.29
CA ILE A 207 -9.59 -3.71 -22.34
C ILE A 207 -8.97 -2.43 -21.77
N ALA A 208 -8.66 -1.44 -22.59
CA ALA A 208 -8.09 -0.17 -22.18
C ALA A 208 -9.03 0.65 -21.27
N ASN A 209 -10.34 0.38 -21.35
CA ASN A 209 -11.35 1.06 -20.52
C ASN A 209 -11.44 0.52 -19.11
N ILE A 210 -10.91 -0.66 -18.79
CA ILE A 210 -11.07 -1.27 -17.46
C ILE A 210 -10.42 -0.43 -16.38
N ARG A 211 -11.17 -0.18 -15.31
CA ARG A 211 -10.71 0.45 -14.06
C ARG A 211 -11.25 -0.31 -12.87
N ILE A 212 -10.55 -0.21 -11.76
CA ILE A 212 -10.97 -0.73 -10.46
C ILE A 212 -11.05 0.45 -9.50
N THR A 213 -12.20 0.63 -8.86
CA THR A 213 -12.31 1.54 -7.72
C THR A 213 -12.10 0.77 -6.43
N LYS A 214 -11.15 1.24 -5.63
CA LYS A 214 -10.91 0.82 -4.25
C LYS A 214 -11.52 1.84 -3.29
N ASN A 215 -12.26 1.39 -2.28
CA ASN A 215 -12.86 2.22 -1.25
C ASN A 215 -12.44 1.79 0.14
N ASP A 216 -11.79 2.66 0.89
CA ASP A 216 -11.24 2.36 2.22
C ASP A 216 -12.29 2.44 3.35
N ASP A 217 -13.49 2.98 3.12
CA ASP A 217 -14.56 3.18 4.11
C ASP A 217 -15.69 2.14 4.05
N GLY A 218 -15.50 1.05 3.28
CA GLY A 218 -16.51 -0.02 3.13
C GLY A 218 -17.74 0.36 2.31
N GLY A 219 -17.77 1.56 1.72
CA GLY A 219 -18.82 2.08 0.84
C GLY A 219 -18.26 2.81 -0.37
N LEU A 220 -19.09 3.18 -1.34
CA LEU A 220 -18.68 4.00 -2.49
C LEU A 220 -18.55 5.49 -2.10
N GLY A 221 -18.08 5.77 -0.88
CA GLY A 221 -18.04 7.08 -0.27
C GLY A 221 -16.85 7.96 -0.66
N ASN A 222 -16.26 8.65 0.28
CA ASN A 222 -15.64 9.96 0.10
C ASN A 222 -14.23 10.02 -0.47
N ASN A 223 -13.56 8.91 -0.82
CA ASN A 223 -12.19 8.98 -1.38
C ASN A 223 -11.79 7.72 -2.18
N PRO A 224 -12.47 7.43 -3.30
CA PRO A 224 -12.16 6.24 -4.08
C PRO A 224 -10.79 6.39 -4.76
N ILE A 225 -9.96 5.36 -4.62
CA ILE A 225 -8.72 5.22 -5.39
C ILE A 225 -9.07 4.46 -6.67
N VAL A 226 -8.76 5.05 -7.83
CA VAL A 226 -8.96 4.40 -9.13
C VAL A 226 -7.65 3.76 -9.57
N ILE A 227 -7.71 2.46 -9.83
CA ILE A 227 -6.57 1.63 -10.25
C ILE A 227 -6.77 1.24 -11.72
N THR A 228 -5.70 1.32 -12.51
CA THR A 228 -5.65 0.73 -13.84
C THR A 228 -4.95 -0.62 -13.73
N PRO A 229 -5.65 -1.75 -13.85
CA PRO A 229 -5.03 -3.06 -13.72
C PRO A 229 -4.27 -3.45 -15.01
N ALA A 230 -3.32 -4.37 -14.88
CA ALA A 230 -2.88 -5.19 -16.00
C ALA A 230 -3.96 -6.23 -16.28
N VAL A 231 -4.33 -6.42 -17.55
CA VAL A 231 -5.46 -7.24 -17.97
C VAL A 231 -4.98 -8.37 -18.86
N SER A 232 -5.38 -9.59 -18.58
CA SER A 232 -5.14 -10.75 -19.43
C SER A 232 -6.35 -11.67 -19.50
N TRP A 233 -6.44 -12.44 -20.60
CA TRP A 233 -7.42 -13.49 -20.79
C TRP A 233 -6.73 -14.85 -20.73
N ASN A 234 -7.16 -15.73 -19.82
CA ASN A 234 -6.54 -17.05 -19.64
C ASN A 234 -7.18 -18.18 -20.47
N GLY A 235 -8.15 -17.87 -21.30
CA GLY A 235 -8.92 -18.83 -22.08
C GLY A 235 -10.33 -19.10 -21.54
N THR A 236 -10.61 -18.73 -20.28
CA THR A 236 -11.91 -18.99 -19.61
C THR A 236 -12.49 -17.72 -18.98
N TYR A 237 -11.65 -16.91 -18.33
CA TYR A 237 -12.02 -15.69 -17.64
C TYR A 237 -10.92 -14.63 -17.75
N TRP A 238 -11.26 -13.39 -17.42
CA TRP A 238 -10.34 -12.26 -17.35
C TRP A 238 -9.61 -12.22 -16.02
N GLU A 239 -8.31 -11.93 -16.07
CA GLU A 239 -7.46 -11.68 -14.91
C GLU A 239 -7.11 -10.20 -14.85
N LEU A 240 -7.41 -9.55 -13.73
CA LEU A 240 -7.11 -8.16 -13.44
C LEU A 240 -6.06 -8.09 -12.34
N SER A 241 -4.79 -7.84 -12.70
CA SER A 241 -3.66 -7.82 -11.76
C SER A 241 -3.25 -6.40 -11.43
N PHE A 242 -3.03 -6.11 -10.17
CA PHE A 242 -2.59 -4.80 -9.68
C PHE A 242 -1.95 -4.90 -8.30
N ASN A 243 -1.08 -3.94 -7.98
CA ASN A 243 -0.57 -3.75 -6.61
C ASN A 243 -1.50 -2.82 -5.84
N THR A 244 -1.67 -3.08 -4.55
CA THR A 244 -2.39 -2.20 -3.62
C THR A 244 -1.60 -2.01 -2.33
N PRO A 245 -1.50 -0.79 -1.78
CA PRO A 245 -0.84 -0.55 -0.51
C PRO A 245 -1.71 -0.93 0.71
N SER A 246 -2.99 -1.19 0.50
CA SER A 246 -3.96 -1.55 1.54
C SER A 246 -5.19 -2.21 0.94
N PHE A 247 -5.98 -2.88 1.77
CA PHE A 247 -7.14 -3.64 1.35
C PHE A 247 -8.46 -2.97 1.73
N SER A 248 -9.50 -3.23 0.93
CA SER A 248 -10.87 -2.77 1.13
C SER A 248 -11.83 -3.44 0.14
N GLN A 249 -12.85 -2.70 -0.33
CA GLN A 249 -13.69 -3.10 -1.46
C GLN A 249 -13.03 -2.72 -2.78
N PHE A 250 -13.15 -3.63 -3.75
CA PHE A 250 -12.69 -3.44 -5.12
C PHE A 250 -13.86 -3.66 -6.07
N ARG A 251 -14.18 -2.63 -6.87
CA ARG A 251 -15.29 -2.65 -7.84
C ARG A 251 -14.77 -2.33 -9.22
N VAL A 252 -15.09 -3.19 -10.19
CA VAL A 252 -14.66 -3.05 -11.59
C VAL A 252 -15.68 -2.20 -12.35
N HIS A 253 -15.18 -1.28 -13.16
CA HIS A 253 -15.99 -0.39 -14.00
C HIS A 253 -15.18 0.08 -15.21
N SER A 254 -15.81 0.81 -16.13
CA SER A 254 -15.07 1.47 -17.21
C SER A 254 -14.56 2.83 -16.81
N VAL A 255 -13.53 3.26 -17.54
CA VAL A 255 -13.14 4.67 -17.52
C VAL A 255 -14.32 5.56 -17.91
N ASN A 256 -14.53 6.63 -17.17
CA ASN A 256 -15.47 7.68 -17.55
C ASN A 256 -14.68 8.81 -18.23
N PRO A 257 -14.86 9.08 -19.55
CA PRO A 257 -14.15 10.16 -20.23
C PRO A 257 -14.49 11.55 -19.67
N GLY A 258 -15.66 11.68 -18.99
CA GLY A 258 -16.06 12.91 -18.30
C GLY A 258 -15.65 12.95 -16.82
N ASN A 259 -15.27 11.82 -16.26
CA ASN A 259 -14.92 11.63 -14.84
C ASN A 259 -13.70 10.72 -14.67
N VAL A 260 -12.71 10.82 -15.52
CA VAL A 260 -11.39 10.31 -15.14
C VAL A 260 -10.91 11.26 -14.05
N PRO A 261 -10.77 10.83 -12.77
CA PRO A 261 -10.03 11.61 -11.82
C PRO A 261 -8.56 11.53 -12.21
N LEU A 262 -8.15 12.33 -13.18
CA LEU A 262 -6.79 12.81 -13.16
C LEU A 262 -6.80 13.86 -12.05
N PRO A 263 -6.07 13.66 -10.93
CA PRO A 263 -5.88 14.74 -9.98
C PRO A 263 -5.46 15.96 -10.78
N VAL A 264 -5.90 17.16 -10.39
CA VAL A 264 -5.34 18.37 -11.00
C VAL A 264 -3.84 18.26 -10.90
N THR A 265 -3.19 17.99 -12.02
CA THR A 265 -1.74 17.83 -12.06
C THR A 265 -1.15 19.22 -12.28
N VAL A 266 -0.74 19.87 -11.19
CA VAL A 266 0.06 21.08 -11.29
C VAL A 266 1.45 20.68 -11.77
N THR A 267 1.78 21.02 -13.00
CA THR A 267 3.07 20.70 -13.63
C THR A 267 4.15 21.71 -13.31
N SER A 268 3.75 22.93 -12.94
CA SER A 268 4.68 23.95 -12.46
C SER A 268 3.99 24.89 -11.49
N PHE A 269 4.72 25.26 -10.43
CA PHE A 269 4.34 26.35 -9.53
C PHE A 269 5.60 27.17 -9.27
N SER A 270 5.58 28.46 -9.61
CA SER A 270 6.75 29.34 -9.52
C SER A 270 6.34 30.72 -9.05
N GLY A 271 7.29 31.46 -8.50
CA GLY A 271 7.12 32.83 -8.05
C GLY A 271 8.20 33.75 -8.59
N THR A 272 7.85 35.02 -8.81
CA THR A 272 8.77 36.06 -9.23
C THR A 272 8.50 37.31 -8.42
N LYS A 273 9.54 37.92 -7.84
CA LYS A 273 9.46 39.20 -7.16
C LYS A 273 9.34 40.31 -8.18
N LEU A 274 8.38 41.19 -7.96
CA LEU A 274 8.22 42.48 -8.67
C LEU A 274 8.70 43.61 -7.74
N GLU A 275 8.57 44.85 -8.15
CA GLU A 275 9.06 46.00 -7.35
C GLU A 275 8.47 46.05 -5.93
N SER A 276 7.20 45.72 -5.75
CA SER A 276 6.49 45.81 -4.46
C SER A 276 5.53 44.64 -4.21
N SER A 277 5.61 43.57 -5.01
CA SER A 277 4.69 42.45 -4.93
C SER A 277 5.34 41.14 -5.41
N ASP A 278 4.76 39.99 -5.04
CA ASP A 278 5.13 38.68 -5.54
C ASP A 278 4.08 38.19 -6.55
N LYS A 279 4.54 37.85 -7.75
CA LYS A 279 3.71 37.21 -8.77
C LYS A 279 3.91 35.69 -8.71
N LEU A 280 2.86 34.95 -8.42
CA LEU A 280 2.83 33.49 -8.44
C LEU A 280 2.18 33.03 -9.75
N SER A 281 2.75 31.97 -10.36
CA SER A 281 2.26 31.39 -11.61
C SER A 281 2.25 29.89 -11.51
N TRP A 282 1.21 29.24 -12.02
CA TRP A 282 1.14 27.79 -12.11
C TRP A 282 0.46 27.33 -13.37
N ILE A 283 0.76 26.10 -13.74
CA ILE A 283 0.20 25.43 -14.91
C ILE A 283 -0.36 24.08 -14.46
N THR A 284 -1.59 23.82 -14.84
CA THR A 284 -2.20 22.49 -14.74
C THR A 284 -2.11 21.78 -16.09
N SER A 285 -1.78 20.49 -16.14
CA SER A 285 -1.86 19.69 -17.38
C SER A 285 -3.28 19.22 -17.64
N SER A 286 -4.04 19.02 -16.58
CA SER A 286 -5.46 18.63 -16.58
C SER A 286 -6.14 19.15 -15.32
N GLU A 287 -7.43 19.34 -15.38
CA GLU A 287 -8.27 19.66 -14.24
C GLU A 287 -9.53 18.82 -14.23
N GLN A 288 -9.97 18.45 -13.03
CA GLN A 288 -11.21 17.74 -12.84
C GLN A 288 -11.90 18.23 -11.57
N ASN A 289 -13.19 18.44 -11.71
CA ASN A 289 -14.08 18.89 -10.62
C ASN A 289 -13.55 20.12 -9.86
N ASN A 290 -12.57 20.84 -10.44
CA ASN A 290 -11.89 21.95 -9.79
C ASN A 290 -12.76 23.20 -9.81
N ALA A 291 -13.15 23.67 -8.62
CA ALA A 291 -13.87 24.93 -8.52
C ALA A 291 -12.90 26.13 -8.54
N TYR A 292 -11.82 26.05 -7.76
CA TYR A 292 -10.85 27.14 -7.64
C TYR A 292 -9.58 26.69 -6.91
N PHE A 293 -8.55 27.53 -7.03
CA PHE A 293 -7.32 27.43 -6.23
C PHE A 293 -7.32 28.53 -5.17
N ASN A 294 -6.95 28.18 -3.94
CA ASN A 294 -6.52 29.11 -2.92
C ASN A 294 -5.00 29.23 -2.99
N LEU A 295 -4.49 30.43 -3.29
CA LEU A 295 -3.08 30.75 -3.05
C LEU A 295 -2.93 31.04 -1.56
N GLN A 296 -2.11 30.26 -0.90
CA GLN A 296 -1.82 30.41 0.53
C GLN A 296 -0.41 30.93 0.75
N HIS A 297 -0.27 31.77 1.77
CA HIS A 297 0.97 32.43 2.16
C HIS A 297 1.30 32.15 3.63
N SER A 298 2.60 32.05 3.92
CA SER A 298 3.15 31.88 5.25
C SER A 298 4.48 32.63 5.37
N THR A 299 4.83 33.09 6.57
CA THR A 299 6.14 33.67 6.90
C THR A 299 7.02 32.70 7.70
N ASP A 300 6.47 31.62 8.20
CA ASP A 300 7.13 30.60 9.02
C ASP A 300 7.25 29.22 8.32
N GLY A 301 6.64 29.07 7.14
CA GLY A 301 6.59 27.80 6.39
C GLY A 301 5.67 26.72 7.01
N ILE A 302 4.98 27.03 8.12
CA ILE A 302 4.15 26.11 8.90
C ILE A 302 2.69 26.55 8.86
N SER A 303 2.43 27.81 9.23
CA SER A 303 1.07 28.38 9.34
C SER A 303 0.72 29.12 8.06
N PHE A 304 -0.15 28.53 7.25
CA PHE A 304 -0.55 29.10 5.97
C PHE A 304 -1.95 29.72 6.03
N SER A 305 -2.10 30.92 5.45
CA SER A 305 -3.39 31.59 5.28
C SER A 305 -3.68 31.86 3.81
N THR A 306 -4.95 31.79 3.41
CA THR A 306 -5.36 32.10 2.03
C THR A 306 -5.28 33.60 1.78
N ILE A 307 -4.54 34.00 0.75
CA ILE A 307 -4.37 35.39 0.34
C ILE A 307 -5.08 35.74 -0.99
N ALA A 308 -5.35 34.72 -1.80
CA ALA A 308 -6.09 34.86 -3.05
C ALA A 308 -6.89 33.61 -3.38
N LYS A 309 -8.06 33.81 -3.98
CA LYS A 309 -8.89 32.75 -4.56
C LYS A 309 -8.94 32.94 -6.07
N VAL A 310 -8.54 31.93 -6.83
CA VAL A 310 -8.48 31.96 -8.29
C VAL A 310 -9.39 30.88 -8.84
N ALA A 311 -10.48 31.28 -9.50
CA ALA A 311 -11.42 30.33 -10.09
C ALA A 311 -10.77 29.47 -11.16
N SER A 312 -11.18 28.21 -11.24
CA SER A 312 -10.79 27.34 -12.34
C SER A 312 -11.20 27.95 -13.70
N LYS A 313 -10.31 27.83 -14.68
CA LYS A 313 -10.58 28.21 -16.08
C LYS A 313 -11.16 27.04 -16.86
N ALA A 314 -11.23 25.86 -16.26
CA ALA A 314 -11.78 24.68 -16.88
C ALA A 314 -13.31 24.77 -16.96
N PRO A 315 -13.94 24.53 -18.13
CA PRO A 315 -15.39 24.50 -18.26
C PRO A 315 -15.98 23.45 -17.30
N ASN A 316 -16.91 23.88 -16.44
CA ASN A 316 -17.50 23.02 -15.41
C ASN A 316 -16.45 22.32 -14.52
N GLY A 317 -15.28 22.95 -14.31
CA GLY A 317 -14.19 22.41 -13.49
C GLY A 317 -13.36 21.30 -14.13
N ASN A 318 -13.54 21.02 -15.44
CA ASN A 318 -12.88 19.91 -16.13
C ASN A 318 -12.12 20.36 -17.37
N SER A 319 -10.86 19.94 -17.49
CA SER A 319 -10.00 20.21 -18.66
C SER A 319 -9.00 19.09 -18.86
N ASN A 320 -8.84 18.64 -20.10
CA ASN A 320 -7.78 17.71 -20.52
C ASN A 320 -6.62 18.43 -21.23
N THR A 321 -6.64 19.77 -21.25
CA THR A 321 -5.59 20.61 -21.81
C THR A 321 -4.97 21.46 -20.72
N ALA A 322 -3.70 21.85 -20.93
CA ALA A 322 -2.98 22.68 -20.00
C ALA A 322 -3.63 24.05 -19.82
N LEU A 323 -3.80 24.48 -18.58
CA LEU A 323 -4.32 25.78 -18.21
C LEU A 323 -3.31 26.54 -17.35
N SER A 324 -3.16 27.83 -17.63
CA SER A 324 -2.19 28.67 -16.93
C SER A 324 -2.90 29.68 -16.05
N TYR A 325 -2.38 29.86 -14.84
CA TYR A 325 -2.91 30.73 -13.80
C TYR A 325 -1.86 31.65 -13.24
N THR A 326 -2.31 32.79 -12.74
CA THR A 326 -1.47 33.72 -12.01
C THR A 326 -2.23 34.35 -10.85
N ALA A 327 -1.52 34.66 -9.77
CA ALA A 327 -2.04 35.47 -8.68
C ALA A 327 -0.90 36.32 -8.10
N THR A 328 -1.24 37.42 -7.41
CA THR A 328 -0.27 38.37 -6.90
C THR A 328 -0.48 38.58 -5.40
N ASN A 329 0.61 38.50 -4.63
CA ASN A 329 0.65 39.03 -3.28
C ASN A 329 1.14 40.48 -3.34
N ASN A 330 0.28 41.44 -3.11
CA ASN A 330 0.62 42.89 -3.18
C ASN A 330 1.27 43.41 -1.88
N LYS A 331 1.41 42.55 -0.86
CA LYS A 331 2.00 42.93 0.43
C LYS A 331 2.86 41.79 0.97
N PRO A 332 3.95 41.43 0.30
CA PRO A 332 4.88 40.46 0.84
C PRO A 332 5.49 40.96 2.13
N ALA A 333 5.72 40.06 3.08
CA ALA A 333 6.38 40.39 4.33
C ALA A 333 7.89 40.58 4.12
N LEU A 334 8.53 41.26 5.02
CA LEU A 334 9.99 41.25 5.08
C LEU A 334 10.50 39.87 5.54
N GLY A 335 11.54 39.34 4.93
CA GLY A 335 12.05 37.98 5.14
C GLY A 335 11.42 36.99 4.18
N HIS A 336 11.25 35.76 4.63
CA HIS A 336 10.73 34.65 3.86
C HIS A 336 9.23 34.78 3.63
N ASN A 337 8.80 34.51 2.41
CA ASN A 337 7.42 34.43 1.99
C ASN A 337 7.20 33.08 1.29
N TYR A 338 6.62 32.16 2.03
CA TYR A 338 6.32 30.81 1.54
C TYR A 338 4.92 30.80 0.92
N TYR A 339 4.82 30.24 -0.27
CA TYR A 339 3.56 30.11 -1.00
C TYR A 339 3.29 28.66 -1.34
N ARG A 340 2.02 28.25 -1.20
CA ARG A 340 1.54 26.94 -1.66
C ARG A 340 0.17 27.09 -2.31
N LEU A 341 -0.19 26.08 -3.09
CA LEU A 341 -1.52 25.98 -3.68
C LEU A 341 -2.39 24.99 -2.91
N GLN A 342 -3.61 25.37 -2.68
CA GLN A 342 -4.68 24.51 -2.19
C GLN A 342 -5.78 24.52 -3.23
N GLN A 343 -6.10 23.35 -3.79
CA GLN A 343 -7.22 23.14 -4.69
C GLN A 343 -8.50 22.94 -3.87
N VAL A 344 -9.60 23.45 -4.36
CA VAL A 344 -10.94 23.21 -3.82
C VAL A 344 -11.84 22.78 -4.96
N ASP A 345 -12.44 21.60 -4.83
CA ASP A 345 -13.31 21.02 -5.83
C ASP A 345 -14.74 21.57 -5.74
N ILE A 346 -15.57 21.34 -6.76
CA ILE A 346 -16.97 21.78 -6.80
C ILE A 346 -17.79 21.16 -5.66
N ASP A 347 -17.40 19.95 -5.22
CA ASP A 347 -17.99 19.26 -4.06
C ASP A 347 -17.38 19.68 -2.71
N ASN A 348 -16.57 20.76 -2.69
CA ASN A 348 -15.87 21.32 -1.54
C ASN A 348 -14.75 20.43 -0.96
N LYS A 349 -14.33 19.39 -1.65
CA LYS A 349 -13.14 18.63 -1.27
C LYS A 349 -11.90 19.52 -1.44
N VAL A 350 -10.95 19.38 -0.50
CA VAL A 350 -9.75 20.22 -0.43
C VAL A 350 -8.51 19.36 -0.58
N SER A 351 -7.59 19.78 -1.46
CA SER A 351 -6.29 19.14 -1.67
C SER A 351 -5.17 20.18 -1.62
N VAL A 352 -4.08 19.90 -0.91
CA VAL A 352 -2.92 20.80 -0.82
C VAL A 352 -1.79 20.23 -1.68
N HIS A 353 -1.25 21.05 -2.58
CA HIS A 353 -0.09 20.66 -3.40
C HIS A 353 1.20 20.74 -2.59
N ALA A 354 2.06 19.73 -2.74
CA ALA A 354 3.28 19.59 -1.94
C ALA A 354 4.36 20.65 -2.27
N GLN A 355 4.31 21.25 -3.46
CA GLN A 355 5.31 22.22 -3.88
C GLN A 355 5.12 23.56 -3.16
N ILE A 356 6.20 24.06 -2.54
CA ILE A 356 6.26 25.37 -1.89
C ILE A 356 7.23 26.25 -2.68
N VAL A 357 6.85 27.51 -2.90
CA VAL A 357 7.70 28.58 -3.45
C VAL A 357 8.10 29.49 -2.30
N ASP A 358 9.39 29.76 -2.16
CA ASP A 358 9.92 30.71 -1.20
C ASP A 358 10.49 31.95 -1.92
N LEU A 359 10.01 33.13 -1.57
CA LEU A 359 10.47 34.42 -2.07
C LEU A 359 10.90 35.31 -0.89
N ILE A 360 12.17 35.77 -0.92
CA ILE A 360 12.72 36.49 0.21
C ILE A 360 12.74 37.98 -0.10
N TRP A 361 12.07 38.78 0.76
CA TRP A 361 12.10 40.24 0.70
C TRP A 361 13.07 40.78 1.73
N GLY A 362 14.05 41.56 1.24
CA GLY A 362 15.04 42.23 2.12
C GLY A 362 14.34 43.19 3.07
N ALA A 363 14.67 43.10 4.36
CA ALA A 363 14.59 44.21 5.28
C ALA A 363 15.64 45.26 4.83
N ASN A 364 15.51 46.54 5.26
CA ASN A 364 16.58 47.49 5.20
C ASN A 364 17.70 47.03 6.17
N GLY A 365 18.38 45.92 5.87
CA GLY A 365 19.39 45.24 6.68
C GLY A 365 19.63 43.79 6.19
N SER A 366 20.78 43.22 6.56
CA SER A 366 21.12 41.85 6.26
C SER A 366 20.25 40.89 7.10
N THR A 367 19.71 39.84 6.50
CA THR A 367 18.94 38.79 7.19
C THR A 367 19.68 37.46 7.15
N VAL A 368 19.56 36.66 8.20
CA VAL A 368 20.19 35.33 8.34
C VAL A 368 19.10 34.28 8.58
N SER A 369 19.15 33.20 7.84
CA SER A 369 18.39 32.00 8.14
C SER A 369 19.30 30.80 8.34
N ILE A 370 18.89 29.89 9.23
CA ILE A 370 19.70 28.75 9.67
C ILE A 370 18.83 27.51 9.62
N TYR A 371 19.29 26.50 8.83
CA TYR A 371 18.50 25.24 8.65
C TYR A 371 19.41 24.04 8.34
N PRO A 372 18.92 22.80 8.67
CA PRO A 372 17.80 22.52 9.55
C PRO A 372 18.12 22.90 10.99
N ASN A 373 17.09 23.26 11.77
CA ASN A 373 17.24 23.50 13.21
C ASN A 373 16.09 22.80 13.94
N PRO A 374 16.35 21.71 14.72
CA PRO A 374 17.68 21.17 15.07
C PRO A 374 18.39 20.48 13.90
N THR A 375 19.72 20.39 14.01
CA THR A 375 20.58 19.65 13.08
C THR A 375 21.36 18.56 13.82
N THR A 376 21.65 17.44 13.10
CA THR A 376 22.49 16.35 13.61
C THR A 376 23.84 16.27 12.90
N ASP A 377 24.01 16.96 11.76
CA ASP A 377 25.21 16.85 10.93
C ASP A 377 25.59 18.21 10.32
N ILE A 378 24.93 18.62 9.24
CA ILE A 378 25.22 19.83 8.49
C ILE A 378 24.23 20.93 8.84
N LEU A 379 24.75 22.13 9.17
CA LEU A 379 23.99 23.34 9.37
C LEU A 379 24.25 24.29 8.21
N ASN A 380 23.20 24.64 7.46
CA ASN A 380 23.29 25.64 6.40
C ASN A 380 22.92 27.01 6.96
N ILE A 381 23.63 28.03 6.49
CA ILE A 381 23.41 29.41 6.91
C ILE A 381 23.28 30.28 5.66
N ASP A 382 22.07 30.75 5.39
CA ASP A 382 21.79 31.70 4.32
C ASP A 382 21.85 33.11 4.86
N LEU A 383 22.69 33.95 4.24
CA LEU A 383 22.81 35.34 4.56
C LEU A 383 22.37 36.22 3.38
N TYR A 384 21.27 36.95 3.53
CA TYR A 384 20.97 38.04 2.60
C TYR A 384 21.69 39.31 3.04
N ALA A 385 22.62 39.79 2.22
CA ALA A 385 23.39 40.99 2.48
C ALA A 385 22.94 42.16 1.59
N THR A 386 22.70 43.32 2.18
CA THR A 386 22.32 44.55 1.44
C THR A 386 23.55 45.30 0.91
N ALA A 387 24.71 44.98 1.38
CA ALA A 387 26.00 45.53 0.91
C ALA A 387 27.09 44.44 1.00
N ALA A 388 28.08 44.54 0.12
CA ALA A 388 29.25 43.67 0.22
C ALA A 388 30.04 43.99 1.51
N GLN A 389 30.21 42.97 2.36
CA GLN A 389 30.86 43.15 3.66
C GLN A 389 31.60 41.88 4.13
N ASN A 390 32.52 42.03 5.08
CA ASN A 390 33.08 40.88 5.77
C ASN A 390 32.15 40.47 6.90
N THR A 391 31.69 39.25 6.85
CA THR A 391 30.76 38.66 7.81
C THR A 391 31.49 37.63 8.66
N THR A 392 31.29 37.68 9.96
CA THR A 392 31.81 36.67 10.90
C THR A 392 30.66 35.85 11.47
N VAL A 393 30.70 34.55 11.22
CA VAL A 393 29.76 33.58 11.82
C VAL A 393 30.46 32.94 13.02
N LYS A 394 29.81 32.93 14.18
CA LYS A 394 30.26 32.29 15.40
C LYS A 394 29.28 31.26 15.88
N LEU A 395 29.73 30.05 16.17
CA LEU A 395 29.00 29.05 16.88
C LEU A 395 29.36 29.10 18.36
N LEU A 396 28.38 29.28 19.21
CA LEU A 396 28.54 29.40 20.66
C LEU A 396 27.92 28.22 21.36
N ASP A 397 28.48 27.76 22.48
CA ASP A 397 27.81 26.85 23.39
C ASP A 397 26.78 27.58 24.28
N MET A 398 26.00 26.82 25.06
CA MET A 398 24.98 27.41 25.94
C MET A 398 25.56 28.32 27.04
N SER A 399 26.89 28.31 27.28
CA SER A 399 27.59 29.21 28.20
C SER A 399 28.11 30.48 27.50
N GLY A 400 27.92 30.62 26.20
CA GLY A 400 28.40 31.76 25.40
C GLY A 400 29.85 31.65 24.93
N ARG A 401 30.49 30.48 25.12
CA ARG A 401 31.86 30.25 24.65
C ARG A 401 31.87 29.95 23.16
N VAL A 402 32.74 30.58 22.40
CA VAL A 402 32.91 30.35 20.95
C VAL A 402 33.50 28.96 20.72
N ILE A 403 32.72 28.08 20.08
CA ILE A 403 33.14 26.74 19.66
C ILE A 403 33.83 26.82 18.28
N ARG A 404 33.26 27.62 17.38
CA ARG A 404 33.78 27.79 16.02
C ARG A 404 33.51 29.20 15.52
N GLN A 405 34.46 29.73 14.74
CA GLN A 405 34.29 31.01 14.07
C GLN A 405 34.75 30.88 12.63
N VAL A 406 33.95 31.41 11.70
CA VAL A 406 34.24 31.44 10.27
C VAL A 406 34.09 32.89 9.79
N GLN A 407 35.02 33.35 8.98
CA GLN A 407 34.92 34.63 8.28
C GLN A 407 34.61 34.36 6.81
N ALA A 408 33.59 35.02 6.28
CA ALA A 408 33.21 34.96 4.88
C ALA A 408 33.04 36.38 4.33
N LYS A 409 33.32 36.56 3.03
CA LYS A 409 32.92 37.75 2.31
C LYS A 409 31.54 37.56 1.76
N SER A 410 30.59 38.39 2.16
CA SER A 410 29.26 38.39 1.54
C SER A 410 29.22 39.42 0.40
N SER A 411 28.60 39.02 -0.70
CA SER A 411 28.21 39.91 -1.80
C SER A 411 26.78 40.42 -1.55
N VAL A 412 26.39 41.47 -2.29
CA VAL A 412 24.99 41.95 -2.26
C VAL A 412 24.06 40.81 -2.76
N GLY A 413 23.01 40.50 -2.00
CA GLY A 413 22.08 39.41 -2.29
C GLY A 413 22.28 38.19 -1.37
N MET A 414 21.81 37.02 -1.82
CA MET A 414 21.90 35.79 -1.06
C MET A 414 23.31 35.19 -1.10
N ASN A 415 23.83 34.78 0.06
CA ASN A 415 25.11 34.09 0.25
C ASN A 415 24.82 32.83 1.11
N ASN A 416 25.31 31.67 0.68
CA ASN A 416 25.17 30.38 1.37
C ASN A 416 26.51 29.93 1.96
#